data_749e7172240426b09e6105641c0c66d7
#
_entry.id   749e7172240426b09e6105641c0c66d7
#
_cell.length_a   1.000
_cell.length_b   1.000
_cell.length_c   1.000
_cell.angle_alpha   90.00
_cell.angle_beta   90.00
_cell.angle_gamma   90.00
#
_symmetry.space_group_name_H-M   'P 1'
#
loop_
_entity.id
_entity.type
_entity.pdbx_description
1 polymer ?
#
loop_
_entity_poly.entity_id
_entity_poly.type
_entity_poly.pdbx_seq_one_letter_code
_entity_poly.pdbx_strand_id
1 'polypeptide(L)'
;HDPLDSTSFPSKIPSYSSAINQPLKPCVLGLPKEYFGEGMDEEVRNAVNLAVEFYRNQGHKIVEVSLPTTDLAVPVYYVIATAEASSNLARYDGIRYTSRSDRAQNAIDVYAKSRGEGFGEEVKRRCILGAYGLSSGYYDAYYLRAQKTRTLIREDFNRVFKEVDAILTPTAPTPAFKFGEKSN
;
A
#
# COMPACT_ATOMS: atom_id res chain seq x y z
N HIS A 1 8.61 -15.65 -16.78
CA HIS A 1 7.85 -16.44 -15.80
C HIS A 1 8.74 -17.56 -15.25
N ASP A 2 8.81 -17.65 -13.92
CA ASP A 2 9.48 -18.74 -13.20
C ASP A 2 8.40 -19.69 -12.64
N PRO A 3 8.35 -20.96 -13.09
CA PRO A 3 7.35 -21.92 -12.59
C PRO A 3 7.56 -22.33 -11.12
N LEU A 4 8.76 -22.08 -10.56
CA LEU A 4 9.06 -22.34 -9.15
C LEU A 4 8.67 -21.18 -8.21
N ASP A 5 8.37 -20.01 -8.76
CA ASP A 5 7.89 -18.85 -8.03
C ASP A 5 6.39 -18.65 -8.26
N SER A 6 5.58 -18.97 -7.27
CA SER A 6 4.11 -18.83 -7.31
C SER A 6 3.63 -17.37 -7.48
N THR A 7 4.49 -16.38 -7.26
CA THR A 7 4.19 -14.96 -7.47
C THR A 7 4.54 -14.49 -8.89
N SER A 8 5.28 -15.28 -9.66
CA SER A 8 5.63 -14.99 -11.04
C SER A 8 4.42 -15.15 -11.96
N PHE A 9 3.98 -14.06 -12.57
CA PHE A 9 2.77 -14.06 -13.40
C PHE A 9 3.04 -14.60 -14.81
N PRO A 10 2.29 -15.61 -15.30
CA PRO A 10 2.52 -16.26 -16.59
C PRO A 10 1.92 -15.45 -17.76
N SER A 11 2.37 -14.24 -17.99
CA SER A 11 1.93 -13.44 -19.11
C SER A 11 3.09 -12.90 -19.93
N LYS A 12 2.79 -12.51 -21.18
CA LYS A 12 3.76 -11.85 -22.04
C LYS A 12 4.09 -10.47 -21.46
N ILE A 13 5.37 -10.23 -21.22
CA ILE A 13 5.85 -8.93 -20.72
C ILE A 13 5.84 -7.93 -21.88
N PRO A 14 5.18 -6.76 -21.74
CA PRO A 14 5.23 -5.69 -22.72
C PRO A 14 6.66 -5.15 -22.89
N SER A 15 7.01 -4.72 -24.09
CA SER A 15 8.28 -4.02 -24.33
C SER A 15 8.16 -2.56 -23.89
N TYR A 16 8.43 -2.27 -22.61
CA TYR A 16 8.34 -0.93 -22.04
C TYR A 16 9.28 0.07 -22.74
N SER A 17 10.49 -0.35 -23.07
CA SER A 17 11.47 0.48 -23.79
C SER A 17 10.99 0.92 -25.18
N SER A 18 10.23 0.07 -25.86
CA SER A 18 9.62 0.42 -27.14
C SER A 18 8.38 1.32 -26.99
N ALA A 19 7.63 1.12 -25.89
CA ALA A 19 6.40 1.87 -25.64
C ALA A 19 6.66 3.30 -25.18
N ILE A 20 7.73 3.54 -24.39
CA ILE A 20 8.03 4.85 -23.79
C ILE A 20 8.28 5.96 -24.82
N ASN A 21 8.74 5.61 -26.03
CA ASN A 21 9.03 6.55 -27.11
C ASN A 21 7.86 6.71 -28.10
N GLN A 22 6.74 6.05 -27.85
CA GLN A 22 5.55 6.21 -28.70
C GLN A 22 4.77 7.45 -28.28
N PRO A 23 4.20 8.22 -29.24
CA PRO A 23 3.36 9.35 -28.92
C PRO A 23 2.12 8.88 -28.11
N LEU A 24 1.89 9.49 -26.97
CA LEU A 24 0.72 9.22 -26.17
C LEU A 24 -0.51 9.85 -26.83
N LYS A 25 -1.56 9.06 -27.03
CA LYS A 25 -2.83 9.59 -27.49
C LYS A 25 -3.46 10.46 -26.40
N PRO A 26 -4.20 11.53 -26.75
CA PRO A 26 -4.96 12.30 -25.79
C PRO A 26 -5.82 11.37 -24.91
N CYS A 27 -5.71 11.51 -23.61
CA CYS A 27 -6.47 10.74 -22.62
C CYS A 27 -7.15 11.68 -21.62
N VAL A 28 -8.08 11.13 -20.85
CA VAL A 28 -8.77 11.84 -19.77
C VAL A 28 -8.08 11.52 -18.45
N LEU A 29 -7.55 12.54 -17.77
CA LEU A 29 -6.90 12.40 -16.45
C LEU A 29 -7.84 12.91 -15.37
N GLY A 30 -8.12 12.04 -14.38
CA GLY A 30 -8.92 12.38 -13.21
C GLY A 30 -8.07 12.99 -12.11
N LEU A 31 -8.55 14.07 -11.50
CA LEU A 31 -7.93 14.75 -10.37
C LEU A 31 -8.85 14.60 -9.15
N PRO A 32 -8.56 13.68 -8.20
CA PRO A 32 -9.43 13.46 -7.05
C PRO A 32 -9.37 14.64 -6.08
N LYS A 33 -10.48 15.29 -5.86
CA LYS A 33 -10.55 16.48 -4.98
C LYS A 33 -10.13 16.17 -3.53
N GLU A 34 -10.40 14.95 -3.04
CA GLU A 34 -10.07 14.51 -1.69
C GLU A 34 -8.56 14.40 -1.44
N TYR A 35 -7.74 14.29 -2.50
CA TYR A 35 -6.29 14.16 -2.39
C TYR A 35 -5.56 15.51 -2.30
N PHE A 36 -6.29 16.60 -2.41
CA PHE A 36 -5.77 17.99 -2.35
C PHE A 36 -6.29 18.74 -1.10
N GLY A 37 -6.67 18.00 -0.06
CA GLY A 37 -7.20 18.53 1.20
C GLY A 37 -6.19 19.25 2.09
N GLU A 38 -6.59 19.45 3.33
CA GLU A 38 -5.74 20.05 4.37
C GLU A 38 -4.53 19.15 4.67
N GLY A 39 -3.40 19.77 5.08
CA GLY A 39 -2.17 19.06 5.43
C GLY A 39 -1.22 18.74 4.27
N MET A 40 -1.58 19.14 3.05
CA MET A 40 -0.65 19.06 1.92
C MET A 40 0.30 20.27 1.94
N ASP A 41 1.59 19.98 1.85
CA ASP A 41 2.64 20.99 1.69
C ASP A 41 2.46 21.78 0.39
N GLU A 42 2.68 23.09 0.45
CA GLU A 42 2.51 23.99 -0.69
C GLU A 42 3.46 23.66 -1.84
N GLU A 43 4.69 23.23 -1.55
CA GLU A 43 5.65 22.80 -2.55
C GLU A 43 5.16 21.59 -3.33
N VAL A 44 4.56 20.59 -2.65
CA VAL A 44 3.96 19.40 -3.27
C VAL A 44 2.76 19.82 -4.12
N ARG A 45 1.89 20.67 -3.58
CA ARG A 45 0.73 21.20 -4.32
C ARG A 45 1.14 21.88 -5.61
N ASN A 46 2.15 22.76 -5.55
CA ASN A 46 2.66 23.46 -6.70
C ASN A 46 3.28 22.53 -7.75
N ALA A 47 4.05 21.52 -7.32
CA ALA A 47 4.62 20.53 -8.22
C ALA A 47 3.54 19.73 -8.97
N VAL A 48 2.47 19.32 -8.27
CA VAL A 48 1.35 18.61 -8.92
C VAL A 48 0.59 19.53 -9.87
N ASN A 49 0.36 20.78 -9.51
CA ASN A 49 -0.28 21.76 -10.39
C ASN A 49 0.52 22.00 -11.69
N LEU A 50 1.86 22.08 -11.59
CA LEU A 50 2.72 22.16 -12.78
C LEU A 50 2.58 20.92 -13.67
N ALA A 51 2.49 19.72 -13.08
CA ALA A 51 2.22 18.49 -13.85
C ALA A 51 0.85 18.52 -14.52
N VAL A 52 -0.19 19.00 -13.84
CA VAL A 52 -1.54 19.17 -14.39
C VAL A 52 -1.50 20.08 -15.62
N GLU A 53 -0.85 21.26 -15.51
CA GLU A 53 -0.72 22.20 -16.64
C GLU A 53 0.10 21.60 -17.78
N PHE A 54 1.17 20.87 -17.47
CA PHE A 54 1.97 20.19 -18.49
C PHE A 54 1.10 19.23 -19.31
N TYR A 55 0.33 18.33 -18.66
CA TYR A 55 -0.53 17.39 -19.37
C TYR A 55 -1.66 18.08 -20.13
N ARG A 56 -2.24 19.17 -19.60
CA ARG A 56 -3.22 19.98 -20.30
C ARG A 56 -2.66 20.56 -21.61
N ASN A 57 -1.43 21.07 -21.55
CA ASN A 57 -0.73 21.64 -22.72
C ASN A 57 -0.34 20.57 -23.75
N GLN A 58 -0.22 19.31 -23.35
CA GLN A 58 -0.03 18.18 -24.26
C GLN A 58 -1.35 17.67 -24.88
N GLY A 59 -2.47 18.31 -24.60
CA GLY A 59 -3.77 17.98 -25.21
C GLY A 59 -4.56 16.92 -24.42
N HIS A 60 -4.16 16.56 -23.20
CA HIS A 60 -4.95 15.69 -22.33
C HIS A 60 -6.09 16.47 -21.67
N LYS A 61 -7.24 15.81 -21.50
CA LYS A 61 -8.36 16.39 -20.77
C LYS A 61 -8.17 16.13 -19.27
N ILE A 62 -8.22 17.18 -18.46
CA ILE A 62 -8.18 17.09 -17.00
C ILE A 62 -9.62 17.27 -16.47
N VAL A 63 -10.08 16.36 -15.65
CA VAL A 63 -11.41 16.39 -15.02
C VAL A 63 -11.29 16.18 -13.52
N GLU A 64 -12.06 16.93 -12.74
CA GLU A 64 -12.18 16.66 -11.31
C GLU A 64 -13.03 15.40 -11.10
N VAL A 65 -12.58 14.53 -10.19
CA VAL A 65 -13.29 13.32 -9.79
C VAL A 65 -13.38 13.24 -8.27
N SER A 66 -14.24 12.36 -7.75
CA SER A 66 -14.41 12.18 -6.30
C SER A 66 -14.19 10.72 -5.89
N LEU A 67 -13.40 10.53 -4.85
CA LEU A 67 -13.13 9.27 -4.16
C LEU A 67 -13.54 9.41 -2.68
N PRO A 68 -14.83 9.46 -2.35
CA PRO A 68 -15.35 9.89 -1.06
C PRO A 68 -14.95 8.96 0.11
N THR A 69 -14.53 7.72 -0.15
CA THR A 69 -14.06 6.80 0.89
C THR A 69 -12.56 6.89 1.18
N THR A 70 -11.86 7.88 0.62
CA THR A 70 -10.40 8.06 0.77
C THR A 70 -9.94 8.12 2.23
N ASP A 71 -10.67 8.83 3.10
CA ASP A 71 -10.32 9.00 4.52
C ASP A 71 -10.31 7.67 5.29
N LEU A 72 -10.98 6.64 4.77
CA LEU A 72 -10.99 5.32 5.35
C LEU A 72 -9.82 4.43 4.89
N ALA A 73 -9.04 4.86 3.89
CA ALA A 73 -8.01 4.04 3.28
C ALA A 73 -6.88 3.69 4.27
N VAL A 74 -6.39 4.66 5.03
CA VAL A 74 -5.30 4.45 6.00
C VAL A 74 -5.74 3.54 7.16
N PRO A 75 -6.88 3.76 7.84
CA PRO A 75 -7.40 2.83 8.85
C PRO A 75 -7.59 1.40 8.31
N VAL A 76 -8.17 1.25 7.12
CA VAL A 76 -8.37 -0.06 6.46
C VAL A 76 -7.03 -0.74 6.17
N TYR A 77 -6.05 0.01 5.65
CA TYR A 77 -4.70 -0.49 5.42
C TYR A 77 -4.09 -1.05 6.70
N TYR A 78 -4.10 -0.29 7.79
CA TYR A 78 -3.50 -0.74 9.05
C TYR A 78 -4.12 -2.04 9.57
N VAL A 79 -5.43 -2.22 9.48
CA VAL A 79 -6.09 -3.44 9.94
C VAL A 79 -5.75 -4.63 9.02
N ILE A 80 -5.90 -4.48 7.71
CA ILE A 80 -5.71 -5.58 6.76
C ILE A 80 -4.23 -5.96 6.65
N ALA A 81 -3.34 -4.97 6.48
CA ALA A 81 -1.91 -5.24 6.30
C ALA A 81 -1.27 -5.89 7.53
N THR A 82 -1.66 -5.48 8.75
CA THR A 82 -1.16 -6.13 9.97
C THR A 82 -1.70 -7.54 10.13
N ALA A 83 -2.97 -7.78 9.80
CA ALA A 83 -3.58 -9.11 9.80
C ALA A 83 -2.87 -10.06 8.83
N GLU A 84 -2.62 -9.62 7.59
CA GLU A 84 -1.86 -10.38 6.60
C GLU A 84 -0.41 -10.58 7.01
N ALA A 85 0.26 -9.56 7.54
CA ALA A 85 1.64 -9.65 8.03
C ALA A 85 1.76 -10.70 9.15
N SER A 86 0.87 -10.70 10.14
CA SER A 86 0.89 -11.67 11.23
C SER A 86 0.78 -13.11 10.72
N SER A 87 -0.09 -13.35 9.73
CA SER A 87 -0.28 -14.67 9.12
C SER A 87 0.89 -15.08 8.23
N ASN A 88 1.36 -14.18 7.36
CA ASN A 88 2.44 -14.47 6.42
C ASN A 88 3.79 -14.67 7.12
N LEU A 89 4.07 -13.90 8.16
CA LEU A 89 5.31 -13.99 8.93
C LEU A 89 5.30 -15.13 9.97
N ALA A 90 4.17 -15.80 10.18
CA ALA A 90 4.09 -16.97 11.06
C ALA A 90 5.02 -18.12 10.62
N ARG A 91 5.34 -18.21 9.32
CA ARG A 91 6.26 -19.23 8.78
C ARG A 91 7.71 -19.10 9.24
N TYR A 92 8.13 -17.92 9.67
CA TYR A 92 9.49 -17.68 10.15
C TYR A 92 9.59 -18.11 11.62
N ASP A 93 9.83 -19.39 11.84
CA ASP A 93 9.73 -20.07 13.14
C ASP A 93 11.06 -20.50 13.74
N GLY A 94 12.18 -20.32 13.02
CA GLY A 94 13.50 -20.80 13.41
C GLY A 94 13.69 -22.30 13.24
N ILE A 95 12.74 -23.01 12.60
CA ILE A 95 12.79 -24.46 12.34
C ILE A 95 13.02 -24.71 10.85
N ARG A 96 12.11 -24.25 9.99
CA ARG A 96 12.21 -24.39 8.52
C ARG A 96 12.82 -23.18 7.86
N TYR A 97 12.48 -22.00 8.37
CA TYR A 97 12.86 -20.71 7.77
C TYR A 97 13.50 -19.83 8.83
N THR A 98 14.47 -19.03 8.39
CA THR A 98 15.25 -18.10 9.19
C THR A 98 16.26 -18.78 10.14
N SER A 99 17.12 -17.99 10.75
CA SER A 99 18.08 -18.46 11.74
C SER A 99 17.39 -18.92 13.02
N ARG A 100 17.97 -19.96 13.65
CA ARG A 100 17.53 -20.45 14.94
C ARG A 100 18.32 -19.76 16.04
N SER A 101 17.65 -19.38 17.12
CA SER A 101 18.32 -18.87 18.32
C SER A 101 19.13 -19.97 19.01
N ASP A 102 20.40 -19.69 19.28
CA ASP A 102 21.29 -20.58 20.06
C ASP A 102 20.90 -20.66 21.54
N ARG A 103 20.04 -19.76 22.00
CA ARG A 103 19.55 -19.71 23.40
C ARG A 103 18.30 -20.55 23.63
N ALA A 104 17.78 -21.22 22.61
CA ALA A 104 16.57 -22.02 22.70
C ALA A 104 16.84 -23.34 23.44
N GLN A 105 16.00 -23.68 24.43
CA GLN A 105 16.10 -24.88 25.24
C GLN A 105 14.99 -25.91 24.94
N ASN A 106 13.93 -25.50 24.28
CA ASN A 106 12.79 -26.33 23.90
C ASN A 106 12.10 -25.75 22.64
N ALA A 107 11.11 -26.44 22.11
CA ALA A 107 10.42 -26.05 20.88
C ALA A 107 9.74 -24.68 20.97
N ILE A 108 9.15 -24.34 22.11
CA ILE A 108 8.52 -23.03 22.34
C ILE A 108 9.57 -21.92 22.31
N ASP A 109 10.73 -22.17 22.95
CA ASP A 109 11.87 -21.26 22.95
C ASP A 109 12.45 -21.04 21.56
N VAL A 110 12.54 -22.09 20.73
CA VAL A 110 12.99 -21.95 19.34
C VAL A 110 12.11 -20.92 18.62
N TYR A 111 10.80 -21.06 18.68
CA TYR A 111 9.87 -20.14 18.04
C TYR A 111 9.96 -18.72 18.64
N ALA A 112 9.83 -18.60 19.96
CA ALA A 112 9.75 -17.31 20.63
C ALA A 112 11.06 -16.52 20.53
N LYS A 113 12.22 -17.16 20.78
CA LYS A 113 13.53 -16.49 20.79
C LYS A 113 13.99 -16.18 19.37
N SER A 114 13.86 -17.10 18.42
CA SER A 114 14.24 -16.84 17.01
C SER A 114 13.47 -15.66 16.43
N ARG A 115 12.17 -15.59 16.66
CA ARG A 115 11.35 -14.46 16.22
C ARG A 115 11.66 -13.18 16.99
N GLY A 116 11.86 -13.29 18.31
CA GLY A 116 12.19 -12.15 19.16
C GLY A 116 13.53 -11.50 18.80
N GLU A 117 14.50 -12.29 18.36
CA GLU A 117 15.83 -11.82 17.93
C GLU A 117 15.83 -11.37 16.48
N GLY A 118 15.12 -12.10 15.61
CA GLY A 118 15.13 -11.87 14.16
C GLY A 118 14.21 -10.74 13.69
N PHE A 119 13.10 -10.47 14.37
CA PHE A 119 12.19 -9.40 13.99
C PHE A 119 12.52 -8.07 14.66
N GLY A 120 12.55 -7.00 13.85
CA GLY A 120 12.62 -5.64 14.36
C GLY A 120 11.33 -5.24 15.11
N GLU A 121 11.41 -4.18 15.90
CA GLU A 121 10.31 -3.75 16.78
C GLU A 121 8.99 -3.45 16.04
N GLU A 122 9.06 -2.80 14.89
CA GLU A 122 7.86 -2.50 14.09
C GLU A 122 7.21 -3.77 13.54
N VAL A 123 8.00 -4.76 13.11
CA VAL A 123 7.47 -6.06 12.65
C VAL A 123 6.78 -6.79 13.79
N LYS A 124 7.35 -6.81 14.99
CA LYS A 124 6.75 -7.38 16.20
C LYS A 124 5.41 -6.71 16.51
N ARG A 125 5.37 -5.37 16.48
CA ARG A 125 4.15 -4.57 16.69
C ARG A 125 3.06 -4.96 15.68
N ARG A 126 3.38 -5.05 14.41
CA ARG A 126 2.42 -5.45 13.35
C ARG A 126 1.92 -6.87 13.53
N CYS A 127 2.79 -7.81 13.91
CA CYS A 127 2.37 -9.19 14.21
C CYS A 127 1.38 -9.25 15.39
N ILE A 128 1.61 -8.49 16.46
CA ILE A 128 0.72 -8.44 17.63
C ILE A 128 -0.63 -7.82 17.24
N LEU A 129 -0.62 -6.66 16.56
CA LEU A 129 -1.84 -5.99 16.11
C LEU A 129 -2.66 -6.89 15.15
N GLY A 130 -1.99 -7.58 14.23
CA GLY A 130 -2.65 -8.48 13.30
C GLY A 130 -3.26 -9.69 13.99
N ALA A 131 -2.55 -10.32 14.92
CA ALA A 131 -3.05 -11.42 15.72
C ALA A 131 -4.27 -11.01 16.56
N TYR A 132 -4.23 -9.80 17.14
CA TYR A 132 -5.37 -9.23 17.87
C TYR A 132 -6.59 -9.04 16.97
N GLY A 133 -6.42 -8.39 15.82
CA GLY A 133 -7.50 -8.14 14.86
C GLY A 133 -8.12 -9.41 14.25
N LEU A 134 -7.37 -10.52 14.21
CA LEU A 134 -7.82 -11.83 13.73
C LEU A 134 -8.40 -12.72 14.85
N SER A 135 -8.29 -12.33 16.11
CA SER A 135 -8.80 -13.13 17.23
C SER A 135 -10.32 -13.22 17.24
N SER A 136 -10.87 -14.33 17.78
CA SER A 136 -12.30 -14.66 17.71
C SER A 136 -13.24 -13.59 18.24
N GLY A 137 -12.82 -12.79 19.21
CA GLY A 137 -13.63 -11.70 19.77
C GLY A 137 -13.62 -10.41 18.95
N TYR A 138 -12.68 -10.26 18.02
CA TYR A 138 -12.43 -8.98 17.32
C TYR A 138 -12.48 -9.10 15.80
N TYR A 139 -12.51 -10.31 15.26
CA TYR A 139 -12.50 -10.57 13.81
C TYR A 139 -13.58 -9.79 13.07
N ASP A 140 -14.83 -9.89 13.51
CA ASP A 140 -15.96 -9.21 12.86
C ASP A 140 -15.90 -7.71 13.01
N ALA A 141 -15.48 -7.23 14.19
CA ALA A 141 -15.44 -5.81 14.50
C ALA A 141 -14.33 -5.06 13.75
N TYR A 142 -13.20 -5.71 13.49
CA TYR A 142 -12.04 -5.09 12.84
C TYR A 142 -11.79 -5.64 11.44
N TYR A 143 -11.40 -6.91 11.31
CA TYR A 143 -10.95 -7.45 10.03
C TYR A 143 -12.06 -7.51 8.98
N LEU A 144 -13.20 -8.10 9.33
CA LEU A 144 -14.33 -8.20 8.40
C LEU A 144 -14.88 -6.81 8.02
N ARG A 145 -14.95 -5.90 8.99
CA ARG A 145 -15.36 -4.51 8.72
C ARG A 145 -14.38 -3.82 7.78
N ALA A 146 -13.08 -3.96 7.98
CA ALA A 146 -12.06 -3.42 7.08
C ALA A 146 -12.16 -4.01 5.68
N GLN A 147 -12.41 -5.31 5.52
CA GLN A 147 -12.63 -5.95 4.22
C GLN A 147 -13.85 -5.38 3.49
N LYS A 148 -14.97 -5.16 4.19
CA LYS A 148 -16.16 -4.52 3.61
C LYS A 148 -15.85 -3.08 3.16
N THR A 149 -15.15 -2.31 3.99
CA THR A 149 -14.76 -0.93 3.67
C THR A 149 -13.78 -0.89 2.48
N ARG A 150 -12.84 -1.84 2.38
CA ARG A 150 -11.96 -1.97 1.20
C ARG A 150 -12.76 -2.17 -0.09
N THR A 151 -13.88 -2.89 -0.01
CA THR A 151 -14.77 -3.05 -1.17
C THR A 151 -15.36 -1.71 -1.60
N LEU A 152 -15.82 -0.87 -0.68
CA LEU A 152 -16.32 0.47 -0.99
C LEU A 152 -15.24 1.36 -1.63
N ILE A 153 -14.02 1.33 -1.09
CA ILE A 153 -12.88 2.05 -1.68
C ILE A 153 -12.66 1.58 -3.14
N ARG A 154 -12.65 0.27 -3.39
CA ARG A 154 -12.50 -0.28 -4.74
C ARG A 154 -13.64 0.17 -5.68
N GLU A 155 -14.86 0.25 -5.17
CA GLU A 155 -16.02 0.70 -5.94
C GLU A 155 -15.90 2.16 -6.36
N ASP A 156 -15.35 3.04 -5.51
CA ASP A 156 -15.04 4.42 -5.87
C ASP A 156 -14.09 4.47 -7.07
N PHE A 157 -12.98 3.74 -7.03
CA PHE A 157 -12.04 3.66 -8.15
C PHE A 157 -12.71 3.07 -9.41
N ASN A 158 -13.47 1.99 -9.28
CA ASN A 158 -14.16 1.37 -10.40
C ASN A 158 -15.17 2.32 -11.06
N ARG A 159 -15.81 3.19 -10.29
CA ARG A 159 -16.69 4.22 -10.80
C ARG A 159 -15.92 5.28 -11.56
N VAL A 160 -14.85 5.81 -10.98
CA VAL A 160 -14.02 6.85 -11.58
C VAL A 160 -13.35 6.36 -12.87
N PHE A 161 -12.82 5.14 -12.91
CA PHE A 161 -12.20 4.57 -14.12
C PHE A 161 -13.17 4.23 -15.26
N LYS A 162 -14.47 4.46 -15.10
CA LYS A 162 -15.41 4.48 -16.24
C LYS A 162 -15.40 5.81 -16.99
N GLU A 163 -14.87 6.87 -16.37
CA GLU A 163 -14.90 8.25 -16.87
C GLU A 163 -13.50 8.76 -17.24
N VAL A 164 -12.45 8.15 -16.69
CA VAL A 164 -11.06 8.58 -16.89
C VAL A 164 -10.14 7.40 -17.24
N ASP A 165 -9.09 7.69 -18.00
CA ASP A 165 -8.08 6.71 -18.41
C ASP A 165 -6.99 6.51 -17.31
N ALA A 166 -6.71 7.56 -16.55
CA ALA A 166 -5.76 7.53 -15.43
C ALA A 166 -6.13 8.58 -14.38
N ILE A 167 -5.58 8.40 -13.17
CA ILE A 167 -5.75 9.33 -12.05
C ILE A 167 -4.40 9.98 -11.77
N LEU A 168 -4.38 11.31 -11.64
CA LEU A 168 -3.20 12.10 -11.30
C LEU A 168 -3.31 12.56 -9.84
N THR A 169 -2.32 12.18 -9.02
CA THR A 169 -2.33 12.45 -7.57
C THR A 169 -0.93 12.79 -7.06
N PRO A 170 -0.81 13.52 -5.94
CA PRO A 170 0.44 13.54 -5.20
C PRO A 170 0.76 12.14 -4.65
N THR A 171 2.04 11.78 -4.60
CA THR A 171 2.49 10.50 -4.02
C THR A 171 2.51 10.55 -2.50
N ALA A 172 2.85 11.72 -1.93
CA ALA A 172 2.86 11.99 -0.51
C ALA A 172 2.47 13.45 -0.27
N PRO A 173 1.93 13.79 0.91
CA PRO A 173 1.51 15.16 1.21
C PRO A 173 2.68 16.11 1.51
N THR A 174 3.87 15.58 1.78
CA THR A 174 5.06 16.36 2.15
C THR A 174 6.26 15.94 1.31
N PRO A 175 7.25 16.83 1.11
CA PRO A 175 8.53 16.47 0.50
C PRO A 175 9.35 15.55 1.42
N ALA A 176 10.52 15.11 0.96
CA ALA A 176 11.44 14.31 1.77
C ALA A 176 11.87 15.07 3.03
N PHE A 177 11.87 14.41 4.18
CA PHE A 177 12.35 14.95 5.44
C PHE A 177 13.88 14.79 5.58
N LYS A 178 14.50 15.59 6.43
CA LYS A 178 15.94 15.52 6.72
C LYS A 178 16.27 14.35 7.64
N PHE A 179 17.49 13.85 7.55
CA PHE A 179 17.96 12.81 8.49
C PHE A 179 17.84 13.31 9.93
N GLY A 180 17.22 12.49 10.80
CA GLY A 180 16.98 12.80 12.19
C GLY A 180 15.76 13.71 12.48
N GLU A 181 15.08 14.22 11.47
CA GLU A 181 13.88 15.09 11.65
C GLU A 181 12.66 14.29 12.16
N LYS A 182 12.55 13.04 11.78
CA LYS A 182 11.49 12.09 12.18
C LYS A 182 12.09 11.01 13.08
N SER A 183 12.65 11.39 14.22
CA SER A 183 13.01 10.43 15.28
C SER A 183 11.77 10.12 16.13
N ASN A 184 11.45 8.83 16.28
CA ASN A 184 10.41 8.34 17.20
C ASN A 184 10.77 8.64 18.67
#